data_d817d493a03c02bfb40633b6fa508ee4
#
_entry.id   d817d493a03c02bfb40633b6fa508ee4
#
_cell.length_a   1.000
_cell.length_b   1.000
_cell.length_c   1.000
_cell.angle_alpha   90.00
_cell.angle_beta   90.00
_cell.angle_gamma   90.00
#
_symmetry.space_group_name_H-M   'P 1'
#
loop_
_entity.id
_entity.type
_entity.pdbx_description
1 polymer ?
#
loop_
_entity_poly.entity_id
_entity_poly.type
_entity_poly.pdbx_seq_one_letter_code
_entity_poly.pdbx_strand_id
1 'polypeptide(L)'
;MKNSATAVEDSFAEKVRIFSNDYLKCCIYISAVDHPAVAFTQKLYSTLISSSMLLEDFLDFHGAKNNENWYFYRELAAAVRHLSLAANFQKHISNRLVFYDLADVGDFAAQGDETLNFLDKALLKMAPVILKEAQRLKIKIPKDAYSAADFPSIVTHQMLDYNIDDKDKDQQKKNIVKISSEFLNIAKSFDQLKFYDPYSHKEILTLVPEKVNEVEIRRYEMLVHNLQSSFDTYVIHGGFRFGNRELKQLRGYFSVVLHLLQMIGRLLHFYERHLYEAGYKRIYKKVQVRLSKLVNPKTLLDRTINYGLFYACHFLTSGINLAQKILNVNIERSAIKVGVPVKLGFHSRPCLLVAKIVQYYGGQVELCVGPDRFDASSVLDLQWAGGKIQKENLDQVIFEGDVRALKDIEILASVNYGEDTMGKGVPLPEALSYLK
;
A
#
# COMPACT_ATOMS: atom_id res chain seq x y z
N MET A 1 3.61 24.47 48.50
CA MET A 1 3.80 24.15 47.08
C MET A 1 3.74 22.64 46.75
N LYS A 2 4.29 21.71 47.56
CA LYS A 2 4.18 20.25 47.31
C LYS A 2 2.74 19.68 47.37
N ASN A 3 1.88 20.23 48.26
CA ASN A 3 0.51 19.73 48.42
C ASN A 3 -0.45 20.15 47.27
N SER A 4 -0.17 21.26 46.58
CA SER A 4 -1.01 21.67 45.43
C SER A 4 -0.72 20.86 44.16
N ALA A 5 0.54 20.43 43.99
CA ALA A 5 0.92 19.60 42.83
C ALA A 5 0.32 18.18 42.93
N THR A 6 0.26 17.57 44.10
CA THR A 6 -0.34 16.27 44.33
C THR A 6 -1.88 16.28 44.17
N ALA A 7 -2.57 17.36 44.59
CA ALA A 7 -4.01 17.50 44.40
C ALA A 7 -4.41 17.69 42.93
N VAL A 8 -3.57 18.36 42.12
CA VAL A 8 -3.77 18.50 40.68
C VAL A 8 -3.53 17.17 39.94
N GLU A 9 -2.52 16.38 40.36
CA GLU A 9 -2.23 15.07 39.78
C GLU A 9 -3.35 14.04 40.08
N ASP A 10 -3.86 14.01 41.33
CA ASP A 10 -4.99 13.15 41.69
C ASP A 10 -6.28 13.51 40.92
N SER A 11 -6.55 14.78 40.67
CA SER A 11 -7.64 15.23 39.80
C SER A 11 -7.44 14.84 38.33
N PHE A 12 -6.19 14.84 37.83
CA PHE A 12 -5.91 14.43 36.47
C PHE A 12 -6.05 12.90 36.28
N ALA A 13 -5.60 12.09 37.21
CA ALA A 13 -5.80 10.64 37.21
C ALA A 13 -7.28 10.24 37.15
N GLU A 14 -8.17 10.96 37.82
CA GLU A 14 -9.63 10.72 37.74
C GLU A 14 -10.20 11.04 36.35
N LYS A 15 -9.71 12.08 35.67
CA LYS A 15 -10.09 12.38 34.28
C LYS A 15 -9.59 11.29 33.33
N VAL A 16 -8.31 10.92 33.45
CA VAL A 16 -7.72 9.81 32.64
C VAL A 16 -8.46 8.50 32.85
N ARG A 17 -8.96 8.21 34.06
CA ARG A 17 -9.75 7.01 34.37
C ARG A 17 -10.96 6.87 33.42
N ILE A 18 -11.64 7.98 33.13
CA ILE A 18 -12.82 7.95 32.26
C ILE A 18 -12.43 7.53 30.84
N PHE A 19 -11.35 8.11 30.29
CA PHE A 19 -10.87 7.86 28.93
C PHE A 19 -10.11 6.53 28.77
N SER A 20 -9.60 5.95 29.87
CA SER A 20 -8.88 4.67 29.86
C SER A 20 -9.75 3.47 30.26
N ASN A 21 -11.05 3.64 30.57
CA ASN A 21 -11.89 2.58 31.07
C ASN A 21 -11.90 1.34 30.18
N ASP A 22 -12.29 1.50 28.90
CA ASP A 22 -12.40 0.38 27.97
C ASP A 22 -11.02 -0.16 27.55
N TYR A 23 -10.02 0.72 27.46
CA TYR A 23 -8.63 0.34 27.25
C TYR A 23 -8.12 -0.58 28.37
N LEU A 24 -8.37 -0.24 29.64
CA LEU A 24 -7.97 -1.05 30.78
C LEU A 24 -8.77 -2.35 30.88
N LYS A 25 -10.08 -2.35 30.55
CA LYS A 25 -10.88 -3.59 30.47
C LYS A 25 -10.31 -4.55 29.42
N CYS A 26 -9.89 -4.06 28.24
CA CYS A 26 -9.19 -4.88 27.27
C CYS A 26 -7.87 -5.45 27.83
N CYS A 27 -7.09 -4.62 28.54
CA CYS A 27 -5.83 -5.08 29.14
C CYS A 27 -6.06 -6.15 30.23
N ILE A 28 -7.12 -6.05 31.03
CA ILE A 28 -7.49 -7.08 32.00
C ILE A 28 -7.84 -8.38 31.26
N TYR A 29 -8.70 -8.30 30.25
CA TYR A 29 -9.08 -9.45 29.43
C TYR A 29 -7.85 -10.12 28.80
N ILE A 30 -6.99 -9.36 28.11
CA ILE A 30 -5.77 -9.88 27.46
C ILE A 30 -4.82 -10.52 28.47
N SER A 31 -4.68 -9.95 29.68
CA SER A 31 -3.83 -10.50 30.72
C SER A 31 -4.32 -11.83 31.31
N ALA A 32 -5.59 -12.17 31.12
CA ALA A 32 -6.22 -13.40 31.59
C ALA A 32 -6.40 -14.47 30.48
N VAL A 33 -5.94 -14.20 29.25
CA VAL A 33 -6.10 -15.11 28.12
C VAL A 33 -5.10 -16.26 28.16
N ASP A 34 -5.61 -17.50 28.16
CA ASP A 34 -4.79 -18.71 28.10
C ASP A 34 -4.42 -19.11 26.65
N HIS A 35 -5.29 -18.82 25.68
CA HIS A 35 -5.15 -19.18 24.27
C HIS A 35 -5.19 -17.96 23.34
N PRO A 36 -4.06 -17.28 23.11
CA PRO A 36 -4.00 -16.03 22.35
C PRO A 36 -4.60 -16.12 20.93
N ALA A 37 -4.31 -17.19 20.21
CA ALA A 37 -4.73 -17.35 18.82
C ALA A 37 -6.26 -17.27 18.61
N VAL A 38 -7.04 -17.67 19.61
CA VAL A 38 -8.51 -17.65 19.59
C VAL A 38 -9.06 -16.32 20.13
N ALA A 39 -8.37 -15.72 21.09
CA ALA A 39 -8.82 -14.52 21.79
C ALA A 39 -8.69 -13.24 20.97
N PHE A 40 -7.66 -13.15 20.11
CA PHE A 40 -7.41 -11.97 19.27
C PHE A 40 -8.29 -11.97 18.02
N THR A 41 -9.51 -11.49 18.17
CA THR A 41 -10.50 -11.33 17.10
C THR A 41 -10.45 -9.92 16.50
N GLN A 42 -11.05 -9.72 15.32
CA GLN A 42 -11.21 -8.39 14.74
C GLN A 42 -11.97 -7.43 15.66
N LYS A 43 -12.94 -7.94 16.43
CA LYS A 43 -13.69 -7.15 17.39
C LYS A 43 -12.80 -6.65 18.53
N LEU A 44 -11.90 -7.50 19.06
CA LEU A 44 -10.93 -7.09 20.07
C LEU A 44 -9.97 -6.02 19.51
N TYR A 45 -9.40 -6.24 18.31
CA TYR A 45 -8.53 -5.22 17.71
C TYR A 45 -9.27 -3.88 17.52
N SER A 46 -10.51 -3.89 17.01
CA SER A 46 -11.29 -2.67 16.85
C SER A 46 -11.51 -1.93 18.17
N THR A 47 -11.78 -2.67 19.25
CA THR A 47 -11.97 -2.08 20.59
C THR A 47 -10.66 -1.52 21.14
N LEU A 48 -9.53 -2.23 20.95
CA LEU A 48 -8.20 -1.72 21.31
C LEU A 48 -7.84 -0.45 20.52
N ILE A 49 -8.09 -0.44 19.23
CA ILE A 49 -7.82 0.73 18.37
C ILE A 49 -8.61 1.95 18.85
N SER A 50 -9.92 1.82 19.01
CA SER A 50 -10.78 2.94 19.39
C SER A 50 -10.49 3.45 20.80
N SER A 51 -10.31 2.55 21.77
CA SER A 51 -10.05 2.93 23.17
C SER A 51 -8.65 3.49 23.38
N SER A 52 -7.63 2.93 22.72
CA SER A 52 -6.26 3.47 22.80
C SER A 52 -6.12 4.82 22.08
N MET A 53 -6.79 5.01 20.94
CA MET A 53 -6.82 6.28 20.23
C MET A 53 -7.47 7.38 21.08
N LEU A 54 -8.65 7.10 21.65
CA LEU A 54 -9.35 8.04 22.54
C LEU A 54 -8.47 8.45 23.72
N LEU A 55 -7.80 7.48 24.34
CA LEU A 55 -6.90 7.74 25.47
C LEU A 55 -5.67 8.54 25.06
N GLU A 56 -5.04 8.19 23.93
CA GLU A 56 -3.85 8.89 23.44
C GLU A 56 -4.16 10.35 23.10
N ASP A 57 -5.27 10.60 22.39
CA ASP A 57 -5.71 11.95 22.02
C ASP A 57 -5.96 12.80 23.26
N PHE A 58 -6.61 12.23 24.30
CA PHE A 58 -6.80 12.91 25.57
C PHE A 58 -5.46 13.24 26.25
N LEU A 59 -4.56 12.28 26.32
CA LEU A 59 -3.23 12.46 26.95
C LEU A 59 -2.38 13.49 26.18
N ASP A 60 -2.43 13.50 24.86
CA ASP A 60 -1.72 14.46 24.00
C ASP A 60 -2.28 15.87 24.16
N PHE A 61 -3.58 16.02 24.19
CA PHE A 61 -4.25 17.31 24.42
C PHE A 61 -3.81 17.93 25.78
N HIS A 62 -3.62 17.10 26.81
CA HIS A 62 -3.17 17.53 28.14
C HIS A 62 -1.66 17.55 28.34
N GLY A 63 -0.86 17.41 27.26
CA GLY A 63 0.59 17.59 27.28
C GLY A 63 1.37 16.43 27.91
N ALA A 64 0.83 15.21 27.93
CA ALA A 64 1.49 14.02 28.47
C ALA A 64 2.85 13.74 27.83
N LYS A 65 3.04 14.12 26.55
CA LYS A 65 4.34 14.03 25.84
C LYS A 65 5.46 14.82 26.52
N ASN A 66 5.14 15.87 27.27
CA ASN A 66 6.08 16.75 27.95
C ASN A 66 6.10 16.53 29.47
N ASN A 67 5.34 15.54 29.98
CA ASN A 67 5.25 15.24 31.40
C ASN A 67 5.97 13.93 31.73
N GLU A 68 6.97 13.98 32.57
CA GLU A 68 7.80 12.81 32.92
C GLU A 68 7.02 11.66 33.56
N ASN A 69 5.96 11.95 34.33
CA ASN A 69 5.15 10.95 34.99
C ASN A 69 4.20 10.23 33.99
N TRP A 70 3.65 10.96 33.02
CA TRP A 70 2.61 10.48 32.11
C TRP A 70 3.14 10.00 30.76
N TYR A 71 4.35 10.38 30.37
CA TYR A 71 4.93 10.09 29.07
C TYR A 71 4.91 8.59 28.74
N PHE A 72 5.31 7.72 29.67
CA PHE A 72 5.34 6.28 29.41
C PHE A 72 3.95 5.68 29.21
N TYR A 73 2.94 6.12 29.96
CA TYR A 73 1.56 5.65 29.81
C TYR A 73 0.98 6.07 28.45
N ARG A 74 1.28 7.30 28.03
CA ARG A 74 0.93 7.80 26.70
C ARG A 74 1.58 6.96 25.60
N GLU A 75 2.85 6.62 25.71
CA GLU A 75 3.58 5.80 24.75
C GLU A 75 3.05 4.38 24.68
N LEU A 76 2.57 3.81 25.80
CA LEU A 76 1.89 2.52 25.81
C LEU A 76 0.55 2.57 25.06
N ALA A 77 -0.23 3.65 25.20
CA ALA A 77 -1.48 3.83 24.44
C ALA A 77 -1.20 3.91 22.93
N ALA A 78 -0.22 4.73 22.53
CA ALA A 78 0.20 4.82 21.13
C ALA A 78 0.67 3.46 20.56
N ALA A 79 1.49 2.74 21.32
CA ALA A 79 1.97 1.42 20.91
C ALA A 79 0.82 0.43 20.69
N VAL A 80 -0.12 0.35 21.62
CA VAL A 80 -1.32 -0.52 21.47
C VAL A 80 -2.12 -0.13 20.24
N ARG A 81 -2.33 1.16 20.00
CA ARG A 81 -3.05 1.65 18.81
C ARG A 81 -2.40 1.16 17.51
N HIS A 82 -1.10 1.40 17.35
CA HIS A 82 -0.41 1.07 16.10
C HIS A 82 -0.26 -0.44 15.89
N LEU A 83 0.05 -1.21 16.93
CA LEU A 83 0.15 -2.67 16.82
C LEU A 83 -1.21 -3.30 16.56
N SER A 84 -2.28 -2.83 17.21
CA SER A 84 -3.64 -3.33 16.97
C SER A 84 -4.14 -2.98 15.58
N LEU A 85 -3.82 -1.79 15.03
CA LEU A 85 -4.10 -1.44 13.63
C LEU A 85 -3.38 -2.38 12.66
N ALA A 86 -2.08 -2.61 12.87
CA ALA A 86 -1.30 -3.52 12.05
C ALA A 86 -1.85 -4.96 12.10
N ALA A 87 -2.18 -5.45 13.30
CA ALA A 87 -2.75 -6.77 13.50
C ALA A 87 -4.15 -6.91 12.86
N ASN A 88 -4.99 -5.87 12.94
CA ASN A 88 -6.29 -5.86 12.31
C ASN A 88 -6.21 -5.95 10.78
N PHE A 89 -5.28 -5.22 10.14
CA PHE A 89 -5.05 -5.33 8.70
C PHE A 89 -4.55 -6.72 8.32
N GLN A 90 -3.60 -7.27 9.08
CA GLN A 90 -3.12 -8.63 8.85
C GLN A 90 -4.23 -9.68 9.03
N LYS A 91 -5.06 -9.56 10.07
CA LYS A 91 -6.21 -10.46 10.30
C LYS A 91 -7.24 -10.37 9.18
N HIS A 92 -7.45 -9.16 8.63
CA HIS A 92 -8.30 -8.97 7.46
C HIS A 92 -7.76 -9.71 6.24
N ILE A 93 -6.45 -9.60 5.95
CA ILE A 93 -5.81 -10.35 4.87
C ILE A 93 -6.03 -11.85 5.07
N SER A 94 -5.68 -12.41 6.24
CA SER A 94 -5.80 -13.84 6.53
C SER A 94 -7.24 -14.34 6.35
N ASN A 95 -8.24 -13.59 6.81
CA ASN A 95 -9.66 -13.94 6.67
C ASN A 95 -10.17 -13.87 5.22
N ARG A 96 -9.60 -13.00 4.38
CA ARG A 96 -10.08 -12.77 3.01
C ARG A 96 -9.25 -13.47 1.94
N LEU A 97 -8.10 -14.02 2.26
CA LEU A 97 -7.14 -14.59 1.32
C LEU A 97 -7.76 -15.65 0.41
N VAL A 98 -8.59 -16.53 0.97
CA VAL A 98 -9.28 -17.59 0.21
C VAL A 98 -10.24 -17.09 -0.86
N PHE A 99 -10.66 -15.82 -0.80
CA PHE A 99 -11.58 -15.20 -1.75
C PHE A 99 -10.89 -14.42 -2.86
N TYR A 100 -9.58 -14.20 -2.77
CA TYR A 100 -8.85 -13.35 -3.71
C TYR A 100 -8.38 -14.11 -4.96
N ASP A 101 -8.45 -15.45 -4.96
CA ASP A 101 -8.04 -16.31 -6.10
C ASP A 101 -6.60 -16.02 -6.57
N LEU A 102 -5.68 -15.83 -5.61
CA LEU A 102 -4.27 -15.56 -5.87
C LEU A 102 -3.48 -16.86 -6.01
N ALA A 103 -2.45 -16.86 -6.86
CA ALA A 103 -1.52 -17.96 -6.98
C ALA A 103 -0.45 -17.91 -5.87
N ASP A 104 0.12 -19.09 -5.52
CA ASP A 104 1.31 -19.23 -4.67
C ASP A 104 1.25 -18.52 -3.31
N VAL A 105 0.10 -18.63 -2.63
CA VAL A 105 -0.16 -17.93 -1.37
C VAL A 105 0.26 -18.71 -0.11
N GLY A 106 0.76 -19.94 -0.24
CA GLY A 106 1.03 -20.82 0.92
C GLY A 106 2.07 -20.24 1.88
N ASP A 107 3.21 -19.83 1.36
CA ASP A 107 4.27 -19.20 2.17
C ASP A 107 3.85 -17.83 2.69
N PHE A 108 3.16 -17.05 1.87
CA PHE A 108 2.58 -15.76 2.28
C PHE A 108 1.63 -15.91 3.48
N ALA A 109 0.76 -16.91 3.47
CA ALA A 109 -0.17 -17.18 4.56
C ALA A 109 0.59 -17.54 5.86
N ALA A 110 1.58 -18.44 5.76
CA ALA A 110 2.40 -18.84 6.91
C ALA A 110 3.17 -17.64 7.51
N GLN A 111 3.79 -16.81 6.68
CA GLN A 111 4.48 -15.59 7.10
C GLN A 111 3.51 -14.55 7.72
N GLY A 112 2.28 -14.49 7.21
CA GLY A 112 1.21 -13.67 7.76
C GLY A 112 0.81 -14.09 9.16
N ASP A 113 0.68 -15.40 9.40
CA ASP A 113 0.37 -15.95 10.72
C ASP A 113 1.52 -15.73 11.72
N GLU A 114 2.78 -15.84 11.28
CA GLU A 114 3.94 -15.47 12.09
C GLU A 114 3.93 -13.98 12.48
N THR A 115 3.57 -13.11 11.54
CA THR A 115 3.47 -11.67 11.76
C THR A 115 2.37 -11.37 12.78
N LEU A 116 1.20 -11.98 12.62
CA LEU A 116 0.10 -11.83 13.54
C LEU A 116 0.47 -12.32 14.96
N ASN A 117 1.10 -13.49 15.06
CA ASN A 117 1.57 -14.04 16.33
C ASN A 117 2.63 -13.14 17.02
N PHE A 118 3.49 -12.48 16.25
CA PHE A 118 4.43 -11.49 16.78
C PHE A 118 3.70 -10.28 17.39
N LEU A 119 2.69 -9.73 16.70
CA LEU A 119 1.91 -8.58 17.15
C LEU A 119 1.07 -8.93 18.39
N ASP A 120 0.41 -10.09 18.40
CA ASP A 120 -0.38 -10.57 19.52
C ASP A 120 0.47 -10.79 20.78
N LYS A 121 1.65 -11.41 20.61
CA LYS A 121 2.61 -11.57 21.71
C LYS A 121 3.11 -10.24 22.28
N ALA A 122 3.25 -9.23 21.43
CA ALA A 122 3.61 -7.88 21.88
C ALA A 122 2.47 -7.28 22.75
N LEU A 123 1.23 -7.36 22.28
CA LEU A 123 0.05 -6.88 23.02
C LEU A 123 -0.14 -7.63 24.36
N LEU A 124 0.07 -8.95 24.39
CA LEU A 124 0.06 -9.77 25.61
C LEU A 124 1.11 -9.30 26.63
N LYS A 125 2.33 -9.01 26.18
CA LYS A 125 3.39 -8.50 27.08
C LYS A 125 3.09 -7.09 27.59
N MET A 126 2.39 -6.28 26.78
CA MET A 126 2.08 -4.89 27.12
C MET A 126 0.95 -4.79 28.14
N ALA A 127 -0.08 -5.64 28.08
CA ALA A 127 -1.26 -5.54 28.92
C ALA A 127 -0.95 -5.49 30.43
N PRO A 128 -0.15 -6.40 31.03
CA PRO A 128 0.19 -6.32 32.47
C PRO A 128 1.07 -5.09 32.79
N VAL A 129 1.90 -4.64 31.86
CA VAL A 129 2.73 -3.41 32.04
C VAL A 129 1.84 -2.18 32.09
N ILE A 130 0.80 -2.12 31.25
CA ILE A 130 -0.20 -1.04 31.21
C ILE A 130 -0.96 -0.98 32.53
N LEU A 131 -1.45 -2.11 33.02
CA LEU A 131 -2.17 -2.18 34.30
C LEU A 131 -1.29 -1.72 35.47
N LYS A 132 -0.02 -2.15 35.51
CA LYS A 132 0.94 -1.73 36.52
C LYS A 132 1.24 -0.22 36.44
N GLU A 133 1.35 0.32 35.22
CA GLU A 133 1.61 1.74 35.03
C GLU A 133 0.40 2.60 35.39
N ALA A 134 -0.83 2.14 35.09
CA ALA A 134 -2.06 2.77 35.53
C ALA A 134 -2.16 2.84 37.07
N GLN A 135 -1.82 1.74 37.78
CA GLN A 135 -1.76 1.73 39.23
C GLN A 135 -0.71 2.71 39.79
N ARG A 136 0.49 2.79 39.16
CA ARG A 136 1.53 3.75 39.54
C ARG A 136 1.03 5.19 39.43
N LEU A 137 0.23 5.48 38.39
CA LEU A 137 -0.39 6.78 38.14
C LEU A 137 -1.66 7.02 38.96
N LYS A 138 -2.00 6.13 39.90
CA LYS A 138 -3.22 6.16 40.72
C LYS A 138 -4.52 6.15 39.92
N ILE A 139 -4.49 5.65 38.69
CA ILE A 139 -5.71 5.43 37.91
C ILE A 139 -6.41 4.21 38.48
N LYS A 140 -7.66 4.37 38.88
CA LYS A 140 -8.48 3.29 39.40
C LYS A 140 -8.79 2.27 38.33
N ILE A 141 -8.32 1.03 38.51
CA ILE A 141 -8.57 -0.09 37.59
C ILE A 141 -10.06 -0.48 37.64
N PRO A 142 -10.73 -0.71 36.46
CA PRO A 142 -12.09 -1.22 36.43
C PRO A 142 -12.23 -2.53 37.21
N LYS A 143 -13.38 -2.73 37.90
CA LYS A 143 -13.68 -3.98 38.60
C LYS A 143 -14.22 -5.05 37.66
N ASP A 144 -14.92 -4.62 36.61
CA ASP A 144 -15.46 -5.43 35.56
C ASP A 144 -14.46 -5.51 34.39
N ALA A 145 -14.34 -6.69 33.79
CA ALA A 145 -13.51 -6.92 32.61
C ALA A 145 -14.37 -7.39 31.45
N TYR A 146 -13.86 -7.23 30.24
CA TYR A 146 -14.43 -7.92 29.08
C TYR A 146 -14.22 -9.44 29.20
N SER A 147 -15.07 -10.19 28.52
CA SER A 147 -15.06 -11.66 28.43
C SER A 147 -14.89 -12.07 26.95
N ALA A 148 -14.68 -13.34 26.70
CA ALA A 148 -14.66 -13.90 25.35
C ALA A 148 -15.98 -13.67 24.58
N ALA A 149 -17.12 -13.57 25.29
CA ALA A 149 -18.40 -13.30 24.67
C ALA A 149 -18.52 -11.89 24.07
N ASP A 150 -17.72 -10.92 24.58
CA ASP A 150 -17.68 -9.55 24.06
C ASP A 150 -16.90 -9.45 22.74
N PHE A 151 -16.07 -10.45 22.45
CA PHE A 151 -15.18 -10.49 21.28
C PHE A 151 -15.42 -11.73 20.41
N PRO A 152 -16.63 -11.93 19.88
CA PRO A 152 -16.92 -13.07 19.03
C PRO A 152 -16.08 -13.05 17.76
N SER A 153 -15.63 -14.22 17.33
CA SER A 153 -15.04 -14.41 16.02
C SER A 153 -16.16 -14.72 15.04
N ILE A 154 -16.50 -13.76 14.18
CA ILE A 154 -17.52 -13.95 13.16
C ILE A 154 -16.81 -13.94 11.81
N VAL A 155 -16.62 -15.14 11.24
CA VAL A 155 -16.19 -15.31 9.85
C VAL A 155 -17.37 -15.91 9.12
N THR A 156 -18.01 -15.13 8.27
CA THR A 156 -19.15 -15.58 7.46
C THR A 156 -18.83 -15.41 5.98
N HIS A 157 -19.27 -16.39 5.19
CA HIS A 157 -19.24 -16.34 3.73
C HIS A 157 -20.54 -15.76 3.15
N GLN A 158 -21.51 -15.45 4.00
CA GLN A 158 -22.79 -14.90 3.57
C GLN A 158 -22.59 -13.48 3.05
N MET A 159 -22.99 -13.29 1.81
CA MET A 159 -23.00 -11.97 1.15
C MET A 159 -24.44 -11.52 1.00
N LEU A 160 -24.68 -10.23 1.09
CA LEU A 160 -25.96 -9.65 0.69
C LEU A 160 -26.12 -9.70 -0.82
N ASP A 161 -27.38 -9.74 -1.29
CA ASP A 161 -27.67 -9.70 -2.71
C ASP A 161 -27.27 -8.36 -3.31
N TYR A 162 -26.64 -8.40 -4.49
CA TYR A 162 -26.35 -7.21 -5.29
C TYR A 162 -27.61 -6.84 -6.06
N ASN A 163 -28.39 -5.90 -5.57
CA ASN A 163 -29.65 -5.44 -6.15
C ASN A 163 -29.63 -3.99 -6.65
N ILE A 164 -28.46 -3.34 -6.62
CA ILE A 164 -28.25 -2.02 -7.23
C ILE A 164 -27.69 -2.26 -8.62
N ASP A 165 -28.48 -1.97 -9.67
CA ASP A 165 -28.08 -2.12 -11.07
C ASP A 165 -27.72 -0.76 -11.66
N ASP A 166 -26.54 -0.68 -12.31
CA ASP A 166 -26.17 0.40 -13.22
C ASP A 166 -25.97 -0.18 -14.64
N LYS A 167 -26.64 0.40 -15.65
CA LYS A 167 -26.81 -0.23 -16.97
C LYS A 167 -25.85 0.27 -18.05
N ASP A 168 -24.92 1.18 -17.73
CA ASP A 168 -24.03 1.78 -18.75
C ASP A 168 -22.79 0.92 -19.03
N LYS A 169 -22.93 0.02 -20.03
CA LYS A 169 -21.87 -0.92 -20.44
C LYS A 169 -20.67 -0.26 -21.14
N ASP A 170 -20.88 0.84 -21.85
CA ASP A 170 -19.79 1.49 -22.60
C ASP A 170 -18.86 2.24 -21.67
N GLN A 171 -19.42 2.86 -20.64
CA GLN A 171 -18.63 3.49 -19.59
C GLN A 171 -17.79 2.47 -18.81
N GLN A 172 -18.28 1.25 -18.63
CA GLN A 172 -17.56 0.18 -17.92
C GLN A 172 -16.26 -0.21 -18.62
N LYS A 173 -16.24 -0.37 -19.95
CA LYS A 173 -14.99 -0.69 -20.68
C LYS A 173 -13.93 0.39 -20.50
N LYS A 174 -14.31 1.67 -20.57
CA LYS A 174 -13.42 2.80 -20.35
C LYS A 174 -12.84 2.78 -18.93
N ASN A 175 -13.67 2.45 -17.95
CA ASN A 175 -13.24 2.34 -16.55
C ASN A 175 -12.28 1.16 -16.32
N ILE A 176 -12.52 0.00 -16.94
CA ILE A 176 -11.62 -1.16 -16.88
C ILE A 176 -10.26 -0.81 -17.48
N VAL A 177 -10.24 -0.15 -18.64
CA VAL A 177 -9.01 0.32 -19.30
C VAL A 177 -8.24 1.27 -18.40
N LYS A 178 -8.93 2.25 -17.78
CA LYS A 178 -8.32 3.21 -16.85
C LYS A 178 -7.71 2.49 -15.64
N ILE A 179 -8.47 1.63 -14.99
CA ILE A 179 -8.05 0.88 -13.80
C ILE A 179 -6.85 -0.02 -14.09
N SER A 180 -6.87 -0.75 -15.22
CA SER A 180 -5.75 -1.62 -15.62
C SER A 180 -4.48 -0.80 -15.89
N SER A 181 -4.60 0.35 -16.55
CA SER A 181 -3.47 1.28 -16.78
C SER A 181 -2.93 1.86 -15.47
N GLU A 182 -3.81 2.27 -14.55
CA GLU A 182 -3.40 2.77 -13.21
C GLU A 182 -2.68 1.68 -12.40
N PHE A 183 -3.17 0.43 -12.44
CA PHE A 183 -2.48 -0.70 -11.81
C PHE A 183 -1.06 -0.89 -12.36
N LEU A 184 -0.89 -0.88 -13.68
CA LEU A 184 0.42 -1.03 -14.33
C LEU A 184 1.37 0.11 -13.95
N ASN A 185 0.89 1.35 -13.87
CA ASN A 185 1.69 2.50 -13.45
C ASN A 185 2.13 2.40 -11.99
N ILE A 186 1.23 1.95 -11.09
CA ILE A 186 1.57 1.72 -9.67
C ILE A 186 2.62 0.61 -9.57
N ALA A 187 2.41 -0.54 -10.24
CA ALA A 187 3.34 -1.65 -10.23
C ALA A 187 4.74 -1.23 -10.71
N LYS A 188 4.82 -0.49 -11.82
CA LYS A 188 6.07 0.05 -12.36
C LYS A 188 6.76 1.03 -11.40
N SER A 189 6.00 1.90 -10.73
CA SER A 189 6.54 2.82 -9.73
C SER A 189 7.07 2.07 -8.51
N PHE A 190 6.36 1.03 -8.07
CA PHE A 190 6.74 0.22 -6.91
C PHE A 190 7.97 -0.67 -7.19
N ASP A 191 8.13 -1.11 -8.44
CA ASP A 191 9.28 -1.89 -8.93
C ASP A 191 10.62 -1.17 -8.72
N GLN A 192 10.62 0.15 -8.69
CA GLN A 192 11.81 0.96 -8.40
C GLN A 192 12.36 0.72 -6.98
N LEU A 193 11.57 0.18 -6.06
CA LEU A 193 12.00 -0.15 -4.71
C LEU A 193 12.83 -1.44 -4.65
N LYS A 194 12.74 -2.33 -5.64
CA LYS A 194 13.54 -3.56 -5.84
C LYS A 194 13.51 -4.55 -4.66
N PHE A 195 12.36 -4.76 -4.06
CA PHE A 195 12.19 -5.74 -2.97
C PHE A 195 11.88 -7.14 -3.51
N TYR A 196 12.85 -7.78 -4.16
CA TYR A 196 12.68 -9.10 -4.76
C TYR A 196 13.21 -10.24 -3.89
N ASP A 197 14.15 -9.94 -2.99
CA ASP A 197 14.79 -10.88 -2.10
C ASP A 197 14.75 -10.36 -0.65
N PRO A 198 14.75 -11.25 0.35
CA PRO A 198 14.84 -10.84 1.74
C PRO A 198 16.15 -10.12 2.06
N TYR A 199 16.07 -9.04 2.82
CA TYR A 199 17.19 -8.25 3.28
C TYR A 199 17.69 -8.72 4.64
N SER A 200 19.01 -8.71 4.85
CA SER A 200 19.59 -8.87 6.19
C SER A 200 19.22 -7.70 7.07
N HIS A 201 19.24 -7.90 8.39
CA HIS A 201 18.94 -6.81 9.33
C HIS A 201 19.83 -5.57 9.16
N LYS A 202 21.11 -5.78 8.79
CA LYS A 202 22.05 -4.68 8.55
C LYS A 202 21.63 -3.85 7.34
N GLU A 203 21.19 -4.48 6.27
CA GLU A 203 20.68 -3.81 5.08
C GLU A 203 19.38 -3.07 5.37
N ILE A 204 18.45 -3.68 6.13
CA ILE A 204 17.20 -3.03 6.55
C ILE A 204 17.49 -1.71 7.27
N LEU A 205 18.49 -1.68 8.17
CA LEU A 205 18.87 -0.46 8.88
C LEU A 205 19.48 0.62 7.98
N THR A 206 19.95 0.30 6.78
CA THR A 206 20.36 1.30 5.77
C THR A 206 19.22 1.81 4.91
N LEU A 207 18.09 1.11 4.92
CA LEU A 207 16.90 1.47 4.15
C LEU A 207 15.90 2.27 4.99
N VAL A 208 15.72 1.90 6.26
CA VAL A 208 14.72 2.49 7.15
C VAL A 208 15.42 3.38 8.18
N PRO A 209 15.02 4.66 8.34
CA PRO A 209 13.93 5.36 7.64
C PRO A 209 14.34 6.13 6.36
N GLU A 210 15.60 6.07 5.94
CA GLU A 210 16.17 6.93 4.89
C GLU A 210 15.44 6.82 3.54
N LYS A 211 15.24 5.59 3.06
CA LYS A 211 14.62 5.29 1.76
C LYS A 211 13.20 4.75 1.89
N VAL A 212 12.96 3.97 2.93
CA VAL A 212 11.66 3.37 3.25
C VAL A 212 11.20 3.94 4.57
N ASN A 213 10.15 4.74 4.54
CA ASN A 213 9.60 5.43 5.69
C ASN A 213 8.08 5.52 5.61
N GLU A 214 7.47 5.96 6.70
CA GLU A 214 6.02 6.14 6.79
C GLU A 214 5.45 6.99 5.64
N VAL A 215 6.12 8.08 5.27
CA VAL A 215 5.63 9.04 4.27
C VAL A 215 5.56 8.40 2.89
N GLU A 216 6.62 7.69 2.47
CA GLU A 216 6.64 6.99 1.19
C GLU A 216 5.59 5.87 1.12
N ILE A 217 5.45 5.09 2.19
CA ILE A 217 4.45 4.03 2.23
C ILE A 217 3.03 4.59 2.18
N ARG A 218 2.74 5.70 2.88
CA ARG A 218 1.44 6.37 2.79
C ARG A 218 1.13 6.90 1.40
N ARG A 219 2.13 7.34 0.66
CA ARG A 219 1.97 7.74 -0.74
C ARG A 219 1.49 6.56 -1.60
N TYR A 220 2.12 5.41 -1.48
CA TYR A 220 1.69 4.20 -2.19
C TYR A 220 0.34 3.68 -1.70
N GLU A 221 0.09 3.70 -0.39
CA GLU A 221 -1.21 3.34 0.19
C GLU A 221 -2.34 4.15 -0.45
N MET A 222 -2.16 5.47 -0.58
CA MET A 222 -3.14 6.36 -1.20
C MET A 222 -3.38 6.01 -2.67
N LEU A 223 -2.33 5.72 -3.45
CA LEU A 223 -2.47 5.33 -4.86
C LEU A 223 -3.28 4.02 -5.01
N VAL A 224 -2.93 3.00 -4.23
CA VAL A 224 -3.63 1.71 -4.27
C VAL A 224 -5.05 1.82 -3.71
N HIS A 225 -5.27 2.63 -2.69
CA HIS A 225 -6.61 2.91 -2.15
C HIS A 225 -7.51 3.58 -3.21
N ASN A 226 -6.98 4.58 -3.94
CA ASN A 226 -7.73 5.25 -5.01
C ASN A 226 -8.06 4.26 -6.14
N LEU A 227 -7.12 3.40 -6.51
CA LEU A 227 -7.33 2.33 -7.49
C LEU A 227 -8.46 1.39 -7.04
N GLN A 228 -8.43 0.91 -5.80
CA GLN A 228 -9.47 0.03 -5.26
C GLN A 228 -10.83 0.74 -5.21
N SER A 229 -10.88 1.98 -4.74
CA SER A 229 -12.10 2.77 -4.68
C SER A 229 -12.71 2.98 -6.08
N SER A 230 -11.88 3.28 -7.08
CA SER A 230 -12.31 3.40 -8.47
C SER A 230 -12.85 2.06 -9.00
N PHE A 231 -12.19 0.95 -8.70
CA PHE A 231 -12.66 -0.37 -9.09
C PHE A 231 -14.01 -0.71 -8.46
N ASP A 232 -14.14 -0.53 -7.15
CA ASP A 232 -15.36 -0.84 -6.42
C ASP A 232 -16.53 0.05 -6.89
N THR A 233 -16.28 1.33 -7.17
CA THR A 233 -17.30 2.27 -7.67
C THR A 233 -17.73 1.98 -9.12
N TYR A 234 -16.77 1.81 -10.02
CA TYR A 234 -17.04 1.84 -11.45
C TYR A 234 -17.13 0.45 -12.12
N VAL A 235 -16.57 -0.58 -11.49
CA VAL A 235 -16.59 -1.95 -12.02
C VAL A 235 -17.61 -2.81 -11.28
N ILE A 236 -17.62 -2.80 -9.95
CA ILE A 236 -18.54 -3.62 -9.16
C ILE A 236 -19.97 -3.07 -9.24
N HIS A 237 -20.14 -1.75 -8.99
CA HIS A 237 -21.47 -1.12 -9.01
C HIS A 237 -22.01 -0.92 -10.42
N GLY A 238 -21.16 -0.94 -11.44
CA GLY A 238 -21.54 -0.82 -12.85
C GLY A 238 -22.18 -2.09 -13.46
N GLY A 239 -22.73 -3.02 -12.68
CA GLY A 239 -23.44 -4.22 -13.19
C GLY A 239 -22.52 -5.32 -13.75
N PHE A 240 -21.21 -5.26 -13.52
CA PHE A 240 -20.30 -6.36 -13.82
C PHE A 240 -20.50 -7.45 -12.77
N ARG A 241 -21.60 -8.22 -12.91
CA ARG A 241 -21.81 -9.42 -12.11
C ARG A 241 -20.58 -10.30 -12.27
N PHE A 242 -20.03 -10.73 -11.18
CA PHE A 242 -18.94 -11.68 -10.87
C PHE A 242 -18.59 -12.76 -11.95
N GLY A 243 -18.76 -12.48 -13.23
CA GLY A 243 -18.50 -13.40 -14.35
C GLY A 243 -17.07 -13.33 -14.90
N ASN A 244 -16.31 -12.26 -14.63
CA ASN A 244 -14.94 -12.14 -15.11
C ASN A 244 -13.95 -12.49 -13.98
N ARG A 245 -13.47 -13.74 -14.01
CA ARG A 245 -12.49 -14.27 -13.05
C ARG A 245 -11.22 -13.42 -13.01
N GLU A 246 -10.79 -12.90 -14.15
CA GLU A 246 -9.58 -12.10 -14.28
C GLU A 246 -9.67 -10.75 -13.54
N LEU A 247 -10.81 -10.07 -13.66
CA LEU A 247 -11.07 -8.83 -12.92
C LEU A 247 -11.14 -9.07 -11.40
N LYS A 248 -11.77 -10.18 -10.99
CA LYS A 248 -11.81 -10.58 -9.57
C LYS A 248 -10.41 -10.85 -9.03
N GLN A 249 -9.57 -11.55 -9.80
CA GLN A 249 -8.20 -11.85 -9.44
C GLN A 249 -7.34 -10.58 -9.37
N LEU A 250 -7.47 -9.67 -10.35
CA LEU A 250 -6.78 -8.38 -10.32
C LEU A 250 -7.17 -7.56 -9.08
N ARG A 251 -8.47 -7.54 -8.74
CA ARG A 251 -8.95 -6.92 -7.50
C ARG A 251 -8.30 -7.57 -6.26
N GLY A 252 -8.14 -8.88 -6.27
CA GLY A 252 -7.44 -9.62 -5.21
C GLY A 252 -6.02 -9.11 -5.00
N TYR A 253 -5.24 -8.93 -6.06
CA TYR A 253 -3.87 -8.43 -5.99
C TYR A 253 -3.80 -7.05 -5.31
N PHE A 254 -4.51 -6.05 -5.82
CA PHE A 254 -4.40 -4.72 -5.20
C PHE A 254 -5.09 -4.61 -3.84
N SER A 255 -6.08 -5.46 -3.53
CA SER A 255 -6.67 -5.51 -2.18
C SER A 255 -5.68 -6.02 -1.13
N VAL A 256 -4.94 -7.09 -1.43
CA VAL A 256 -3.89 -7.58 -0.51
C VAL A 256 -2.79 -6.54 -0.35
N VAL A 257 -2.34 -5.93 -1.47
CA VAL A 257 -1.33 -4.87 -1.44
C VAL A 257 -1.79 -3.69 -0.59
N LEU A 258 -3.04 -3.22 -0.73
CA LEU A 258 -3.56 -2.14 0.10
C LEU A 258 -3.44 -2.43 1.59
N HIS A 259 -3.90 -3.60 2.03
CA HIS A 259 -3.87 -3.94 3.44
C HIS A 259 -2.45 -4.20 3.96
N LEU A 260 -1.53 -4.72 3.12
CA LEU A 260 -0.11 -4.79 3.45
C LEU A 260 0.48 -3.39 3.65
N LEU A 261 0.23 -2.44 2.75
CA LEU A 261 0.72 -1.06 2.87
C LEU A 261 0.15 -0.37 4.11
N GLN A 262 -1.13 -0.59 4.44
CA GLN A 262 -1.74 -0.11 5.67
C GLN A 262 -1.03 -0.67 6.91
N MET A 263 -0.75 -1.97 6.94
CA MET A 263 0.00 -2.60 8.03
C MET A 263 1.41 -2.02 8.14
N ILE A 264 2.15 -1.98 7.02
CA ILE A 264 3.53 -1.47 6.94
C ILE A 264 3.59 -0.02 7.44
N GLY A 265 2.68 0.83 6.99
CA GLY A 265 2.62 2.24 7.40
C GLY A 265 2.45 2.40 8.91
N ARG A 266 1.69 1.52 9.58
CA ARG A 266 1.53 1.54 11.04
C ARG A 266 2.77 1.05 11.78
N LEU A 267 3.44 0.02 11.26
CA LEU A 267 4.67 -0.50 11.85
C LEU A 267 5.84 0.47 11.67
N LEU A 268 5.97 1.13 10.51
CA LEU A 268 6.98 2.17 10.29
C LEU A 268 6.74 3.39 11.17
N HIS A 269 5.50 3.89 11.25
CA HIS A 269 5.16 4.97 12.18
C HIS A 269 5.60 4.64 13.60
N PHE A 270 5.24 3.44 14.08
CA PHE A 270 5.62 3.03 15.43
C PHE A 270 7.14 2.93 15.60
N TYR A 271 7.84 2.37 14.60
CA TYR A 271 9.30 2.31 14.64
C TYR A 271 9.92 3.71 14.66
N GLU A 272 9.59 4.55 13.70
CA GLU A 272 10.21 5.87 13.53
C GLU A 272 9.94 6.80 14.70
N ARG A 273 8.71 6.84 15.21
CA ARG A 273 8.30 7.83 16.22
C ARG A 273 8.49 7.38 17.66
N HIS A 274 8.49 6.06 17.92
CA HIS A 274 8.50 5.54 19.29
C HIS A 274 9.73 4.68 19.61
N LEU A 275 10.38 4.09 18.60
CA LEU A 275 11.54 3.23 18.78
C LEU A 275 12.85 3.81 18.24
N TYR A 276 12.81 4.68 17.23
CA TYR A 276 14.01 5.25 16.59
C TYR A 276 14.26 6.69 16.99
N GLU A 277 13.32 7.60 16.83
CA GLU A 277 13.44 9.03 17.11
C GLU A 277 12.83 9.44 18.46
N ALA A 278 13.14 8.75 19.53
CA ALA A 278 12.60 9.06 20.86
C ALA A 278 13.10 10.39 21.47
N GLY A 279 13.86 11.21 20.72
CA GLY A 279 14.40 12.49 21.17
C GLY A 279 15.64 12.39 22.08
N TYR A 280 16.25 13.54 22.38
CA TYR A 280 17.55 13.60 23.08
C TYR A 280 17.47 13.52 24.61
N LYS A 281 16.29 13.78 25.20
CA LYS A 281 16.13 13.81 26.64
C LYS A 281 16.24 12.41 27.25
N ARG A 282 16.84 12.32 28.45
CA ARG A 282 17.05 11.05 29.17
C ARG A 282 15.76 10.23 29.34
N ILE A 283 14.65 10.90 29.61
CA ILE A 283 13.36 10.24 29.80
C ILE A 283 12.90 9.51 28.52
N TYR A 284 13.06 10.12 27.34
CA TYR A 284 12.68 9.53 26.07
C TYR A 284 13.48 8.25 25.79
N LYS A 285 14.80 8.30 25.97
CA LYS A 285 15.66 7.12 25.83
C LYS A 285 15.29 5.99 26.79
N LYS A 286 14.97 6.33 28.05
CA LYS A 286 14.52 5.34 29.04
C LYS A 286 13.23 4.66 28.63
N VAL A 287 12.26 5.40 28.11
CA VAL A 287 10.98 4.87 27.66
C VAL A 287 11.15 4.04 26.38
N GLN A 288 11.95 4.50 25.43
CA GLN A 288 12.32 3.75 24.22
C GLN A 288 12.88 2.37 24.56
N VAL A 289 13.83 2.28 25.49
CA VAL A 289 14.40 1.00 25.97
C VAL A 289 13.32 0.11 26.60
N ARG A 290 12.36 0.69 27.33
CA ARG A 290 11.25 -0.07 27.92
C ARG A 290 10.32 -0.62 26.84
N LEU A 291 9.98 0.18 25.83
CA LEU A 291 9.16 -0.25 24.69
C LEU A 291 9.86 -1.32 23.85
N SER A 292 11.17 -1.17 23.60
CA SER A 292 11.95 -2.16 22.83
C SER A 292 12.02 -3.55 23.49
N LYS A 293 11.81 -3.63 24.81
CA LYS A 293 11.67 -4.92 25.52
C LYS A 293 10.30 -5.56 25.31
N LEU A 294 9.27 -4.76 25.08
CA LEU A 294 7.91 -5.23 24.83
C LEU A 294 7.71 -5.59 23.34
N VAL A 295 8.26 -4.77 22.46
CA VAL A 295 8.22 -4.94 21.00
C VAL A 295 9.64 -4.99 20.46
N ASN A 296 10.10 -6.15 20.01
CA ASN A 296 11.46 -6.29 19.48
C ASN A 296 11.62 -5.51 18.16
N PRO A 297 12.47 -4.45 18.11
CA PRO A 297 12.60 -3.63 16.89
C PRO A 297 13.14 -4.39 15.69
N LYS A 298 14.03 -5.36 15.91
CA LYS A 298 14.59 -6.19 14.83
C LYS A 298 13.50 -7.03 14.17
N THR A 299 12.66 -7.71 14.95
CA THR A 299 11.55 -8.51 14.43
C THR A 299 10.49 -7.61 13.78
N LEU A 300 10.21 -6.44 14.37
CA LEU A 300 9.27 -5.49 13.79
C LEU A 300 9.70 -5.04 12.39
N LEU A 301 10.94 -4.64 12.23
CA LEU A 301 11.51 -4.25 10.93
C LEU A 301 11.55 -5.42 9.95
N ASP A 302 11.91 -6.61 10.41
CA ASP A 302 11.91 -7.81 9.57
C ASP A 302 10.51 -8.10 9.02
N ARG A 303 9.47 -8.10 9.88
CA ARG A 303 8.08 -8.29 9.44
C ARG A 303 7.58 -7.16 8.53
N THR A 304 8.06 -5.94 8.74
CA THR A 304 7.70 -4.79 7.91
C THR A 304 8.28 -4.90 6.50
N ILE A 305 9.57 -5.26 6.39
CA ILE A 305 10.32 -5.27 5.13
C ILE A 305 10.23 -6.63 4.44
N ASN A 306 10.72 -7.70 5.11
CA ASN A 306 10.86 -9.01 4.50
C ASN A 306 9.53 -9.77 4.36
N TYR A 307 8.50 -9.38 5.09
CA TYR A 307 7.15 -9.87 4.87
C TYR A 307 6.31 -8.81 4.14
N GLY A 308 6.00 -7.69 4.79
CA GLY A 308 5.02 -6.74 4.29
C GLY A 308 5.40 -6.16 2.93
N LEU A 309 6.55 -5.54 2.81
CA LEU A 309 6.98 -4.84 1.60
C LEU A 309 7.38 -5.81 0.48
N PHE A 310 8.04 -6.92 0.84
CA PHE A 310 8.38 -7.99 -0.12
C PHE A 310 7.13 -8.53 -0.82
N TYR A 311 6.09 -8.92 -0.04
CA TYR A 311 4.87 -9.44 -0.65
C TYR A 311 4.01 -8.37 -1.33
N ALA A 312 4.08 -7.11 -0.92
CA ALA A 312 3.45 -6.02 -1.67
C ALA A 312 4.07 -5.89 -3.08
N CYS A 313 5.41 -5.94 -3.18
CA CYS A 313 6.11 -5.99 -4.47
C CYS A 313 5.74 -7.24 -5.27
N HIS A 314 5.79 -8.41 -4.63
CA HIS A 314 5.47 -9.68 -5.27
C HIS A 314 4.08 -9.69 -5.91
N PHE A 315 3.04 -9.25 -5.21
CA PHE A 315 1.68 -9.25 -5.73
C PHE A 315 1.45 -8.19 -6.80
N LEU A 316 2.06 -7.02 -6.71
CA LEU A 316 2.02 -6.03 -7.79
C LEU A 316 2.68 -6.57 -9.05
N THR A 317 3.85 -7.18 -8.94
CA THR A 317 4.57 -7.77 -10.07
C THR A 317 3.80 -8.94 -10.69
N SER A 318 3.26 -9.83 -9.86
CA SER A 318 2.45 -10.97 -10.31
C SER A 318 1.18 -10.54 -11.05
N GLY A 319 0.61 -9.40 -10.70
CA GLY A 319 -0.58 -8.85 -11.34
C GLY A 319 -0.33 -8.18 -12.70
N ILE A 320 0.91 -7.89 -13.10
CA ILE A 320 1.23 -7.12 -14.33
C ILE A 320 0.68 -7.83 -15.59
N ASN A 321 1.00 -9.10 -15.78
CA ASN A 321 0.55 -9.83 -16.97
C ASN A 321 -0.97 -9.91 -17.05
N LEU A 322 -1.64 -10.08 -15.92
CA LEU A 322 -3.10 -10.11 -15.85
C LEU A 322 -3.70 -8.74 -16.20
N ALA A 323 -3.18 -7.66 -15.62
CA ALA A 323 -3.62 -6.30 -15.92
C ALA A 323 -3.43 -5.95 -17.41
N GLN A 324 -2.29 -6.36 -17.98
CA GLN A 324 -1.98 -6.15 -19.38
C GLN A 324 -2.94 -6.94 -20.30
N LYS A 325 -3.25 -8.18 -19.95
CA LYS A 325 -4.25 -8.99 -20.68
C LYS A 325 -5.62 -8.33 -20.65
N ILE A 326 -6.09 -7.91 -19.47
CA ILE A 326 -7.37 -7.22 -19.29
C ILE A 326 -7.39 -5.92 -20.10
N LEU A 327 -6.32 -5.13 -20.04
CA LEU A 327 -6.17 -3.88 -20.78
C LEU A 327 -6.32 -4.14 -22.29
N ASN A 328 -5.54 -5.06 -22.86
CA ASN A 328 -5.49 -5.32 -24.29
C ASN A 328 -6.81 -5.86 -24.87
N VAL A 329 -7.60 -6.56 -24.06
CA VAL A 329 -8.96 -7.01 -24.47
C VAL A 329 -9.96 -5.86 -24.51
N ASN A 330 -9.76 -4.81 -23.73
CA ASN A 330 -10.72 -3.72 -23.53
C ASN A 330 -10.33 -2.41 -24.21
N ILE A 331 -9.09 -2.24 -24.70
CA ILE A 331 -8.68 -1.04 -25.44
C ILE A 331 -9.38 -0.95 -26.80
N GLU A 332 -9.66 0.27 -27.22
CA GLU A 332 -10.04 0.57 -28.60
C GLU A 332 -8.77 0.55 -29.46
N ARG A 333 -8.80 -0.23 -30.54
CA ARG A 333 -7.68 -0.38 -31.49
C ARG A 333 -7.96 0.35 -32.77
N SER A 334 -6.91 0.97 -33.32
CA SER A 334 -6.95 1.64 -34.65
C SER A 334 -5.58 1.53 -35.30
N ALA A 335 -5.48 2.09 -36.50
CA ALA A 335 -4.22 2.27 -37.20
C ALA A 335 -4.07 3.72 -37.61
N ILE A 336 -2.83 4.26 -37.51
CA ILE A 336 -2.47 5.57 -38.03
C ILE A 336 -1.31 5.42 -39.00
N LYS A 337 -1.27 6.30 -40.02
CA LYS A 337 -0.17 6.41 -40.96
C LYS A 337 0.57 7.73 -40.72
N VAL A 338 1.85 7.64 -40.41
CA VAL A 338 2.69 8.79 -40.05
C VAL A 338 4.00 8.81 -40.83
N GLY A 339 4.63 9.99 -40.96
CA GLY A 339 5.92 10.13 -41.57
C GLY A 339 7.04 9.50 -40.78
N VAL A 340 8.11 9.12 -41.44
CA VAL A 340 9.37 8.67 -40.81
C VAL A 340 10.19 9.90 -40.35
N PRO A 341 10.96 9.82 -39.23
CA PRO A 341 11.83 10.92 -38.81
C PRO A 341 12.82 11.35 -39.93
N VAL A 342 12.86 12.65 -40.24
CA VAL A 342 13.41 13.19 -41.51
C VAL A 342 14.90 12.88 -41.72
N LYS A 343 15.75 12.96 -40.69
CA LYS A 343 17.21 12.90 -40.91
C LYS A 343 17.83 11.52 -40.77
N LEU A 344 17.56 10.85 -39.67
CA LEU A 344 18.20 9.58 -39.31
C LEU A 344 17.21 8.42 -39.17
N GLY A 345 15.95 8.62 -39.57
CA GLY A 345 14.89 7.62 -39.37
C GLY A 345 14.68 7.30 -37.91
N PHE A 346 14.21 6.08 -37.63
CA PHE A 346 13.98 5.58 -36.28
C PHE A 346 15.31 5.20 -35.58
N HIS A 347 16.10 6.19 -35.22
CA HIS A 347 17.28 6.04 -34.36
C HIS A 347 16.92 6.17 -32.86
N SER A 348 17.91 6.22 -31.97
CA SER A 348 17.71 6.10 -30.52
C SER A 348 16.67 7.05 -29.92
N ARG A 349 16.63 8.34 -30.31
CA ARG A 349 15.71 9.33 -29.73
C ARG A 349 14.26 9.14 -30.14
N PRO A 350 13.89 9.10 -31.45
CA PRO A 350 12.53 8.77 -31.87
C PRO A 350 12.03 7.47 -31.28
N CYS A 351 12.84 6.41 -31.30
CA CYS A 351 12.50 5.11 -30.73
C CYS A 351 12.21 5.21 -29.23
N LEU A 352 13.04 5.92 -28.47
CA LEU A 352 12.85 6.11 -27.04
C LEU A 352 11.54 6.84 -26.73
N LEU A 353 11.22 7.90 -27.49
CA LEU A 353 10.01 8.68 -27.24
C LEU A 353 8.74 7.88 -27.59
N VAL A 354 8.74 7.17 -28.73
CA VAL A 354 7.63 6.26 -29.09
C VAL A 354 7.46 5.17 -28.05
N ALA A 355 8.55 4.49 -27.65
CA ALA A 355 8.49 3.45 -26.65
C ALA A 355 7.95 3.97 -25.30
N LYS A 356 8.38 5.17 -24.87
CA LYS A 356 7.85 5.81 -23.65
C LYS A 356 6.33 6.07 -23.73
N ILE A 357 5.82 6.54 -24.89
CA ILE A 357 4.36 6.72 -25.08
C ILE A 357 3.64 5.39 -24.90
N VAL A 358 4.06 4.36 -25.62
CA VAL A 358 3.41 3.04 -25.55
C VAL A 358 3.47 2.47 -24.13
N GLN A 359 4.63 2.56 -23.48
CA GLN A 359 4.81 2.12 -22.10
C GLN A 359 4.00 2.93 -21.08
N TYR A 360 3.74 4.22 -21.35
CA TYR A 360 2.92 5.07 -20.49
C TYR A 360 1.45 4.60 -20.45
N TYR A 361 0.88 4.27 -21.62
CA TYR A 361 -0.49 3.78 -21.71
C TYR A 361 -0.62 2.29 -21.36
N GLY A 362 0.46 1.51 -21.47
CA GLY A 362 0.49 0.08 -21.18
C GLY A 362 -0.26 -0.79 -22.19
N GLY A 363 -0.89 -0.19 -23.20
CA GLY A 363 -1.57 -0.90 -24.27
C GLY A 363 -0.60 -1.39 -25.35
N GLN A 364 -0.99 -2.42 -26.08
CA GLN A 364 -0.19 -2.95 -27.17
C GLN A 364 -0.24 -2.04 -28.39
N VAL A 365 0.92 -1.67 -28.93
CA VAL A 365 1.09 -0.94 -30.21
C VAL A 365 2.21 -1.59 -30.99
N GLU A 366 1.99 -1.79 -32.30
CA GLU A 366 2.94 -2.37 -33.23
C GLU A 366 3.28 -1.35 -34.32
N LEU A 367 4.57 -1.27 -34.70
CA LEU A 367 5.03 -0.60 -35.90
C LEU A 367 5.06 -1.61 -37.05
N CYS A 368 4.28 -1.34 -38.10
CA CYS A 368 4.11 -2.19 -39.25
C CYS A 368 5.00 -1.75 -40.40
N VAL A 369 5.85 -2.65 -40.91
CA VAL A 369 6.73 -2.43 -42.06
C VAL A 369 6.51 -3.59 -43.03
N GLY A 370 5.67 -3.38 -44.05
CA GLY A 370 5.21 -4.46 -44.92
C GLY A 370 4.49 -5.56 -44.10
N PRO A 371 4.89 -6.85 -44.24
CA PRO A 371 4.30 -7.95 -43.47
C PRO A 371 4.82 -8.02 -42.01
N ASP A 372 5.94 -7.34 -41.68
CA ASP A 372 6.57 -7.46 -40.38
C ASP A 372 5.94 -6.53 -39.36
N ARG A 373 5.87 -7.01 -38.12
CA ARG A 373 5.33 -6.32 -36.94
C ARG A 373 6.43 -6.18 -35.89
N PHE A 374 6.62 -4.99 -35.39
CA PHE A 374 7.63 -4.67 -34.36
C PHE A 374 6.93 -4.08 -33.14
N ASP A 375 7.29 -4.55 -31.96
CA ASP A 375 6.75 -4.03 -30.70
C ASP A 375 7.20 -2.57 -30.48
N ALA A 376 6.24 -1.64 -30.55
CA ALA A 376 6.53 -0.22 -30.38
C ALA A 376 6.83 0.18 -28.91
N SER A 377 6.68 -0.73 -27.95
CA SER A 377 7.15 -0.54 -26.56
C SER A 377 8.65 -0.82 -26.39
N SER A 378 9.28 -1.48 -27.36
CA SER A 378 10.68 -1.88 -27.38
C SER A 378 11.52 -0.93 -28.22
N VAL A 379 12.45 -0.22 -27.59
CA VAL A 379 13.41 0.66 -28.32
C VAL A 379 14.23 -0.14 -29.35
N LEU A 380 14.60 -1.38 -29.00
CA LEU A 380 15.40 -2.23 -29.88
C LEU A 380 14.62 -2.67 -31.12
N ASP A 381 13.36 -3.09 -30.95
CA ASP A 381 12.48 -3.50 -32.05
C ASP A 381 12.21 -2.32 -32.99
N LEU A 382 11.99 -1.12 -32.45
CA LEU A 382 11.83 0.09 -33.23
C LEU A 382 13.09 0.46 -34.02
N GLN A 383 14.29 0.23 -33.46
CA GLN A 383 15.55 0.43 -34.20
C GLN A 383 15.73 -0.59 -35.32
N TRP A 384 15.35 -1.86 -35.11
CA TRP A 384 15.35 -2.86 -36.17
C TRP A 384 14.36 -2.52 -37.29
N ALA A 385 13.15 -2.08 -36.91
CA ALA A 385 12.19 -1.53 -37.87
C ALA A 385 12.79 -0.36 -38.66
N GLY A 386 13.51 0.55 -37.99
CA GLY A 386 14.19 1.68 -38.61
C GLY A 386 15.19 1.26 -39.67
N GLY A 387 15.98 0.25 -39.40
CA GLY A 387 16.92 -0.35 -40.38
C GLY A 387 16.19 -0.92 -41.61
N LYS A 388 15.06 -1.58 -41.42
CA LYS A 388 14.24 -2.10 -42.51
C LYS A 388 13.57 -0.97 -43.32
N ILE A 389 12.99 0.03 -42.67
CA ILE A 389 12.38 1.22 -43.27
C ILE A 389 13.38 1.92 -44.20
N GLN A 390 14.61 2.10 -43.72
CA GLN A 390 15.68 2.72 -44.50
C GLN A 390 16.07 1.87 -45.73
N LYS A 391 16.17 0.55 -45.58
CA LYS A 391 16.48 -0.38 -46.66
C LYS A 391 15.39 -0.39 -47.75
N GLU A 392 14.15 -0.25 -47.37
CA GLU A 392 12.98 -0.24 -48.27
C GLU A 392 12.64 1.18 -48.78
N ASN A 393 13.39 2.21 -48.38
CA ASN A 393 13.17 3.64 -48.73
C ASN A 393 11.75 4.11 -48.45
N LEU A 394 11.17 3.73 -47.30
CA LEU A 394 9.83 4.15 -46.92
C LEU A 394 9.86 5.54 -46.26
N ASP A 395 8.95 6.42 -46.68
CA ASP A 395 8.76 7.78 -46.13
C ASP A 395 7.62 7.84 -45.11
N GLN A 396 6.80 6.80 -45.07
CA GLN A 396 5.68 6.66 -44.14
C GLN A 396 5.60 5.25 -43.57
N VAL A 397 5.08 5.16 -42.36
CA VAL A 397 4.88 3.90 -41.65
C VAL A 397 3.49 3.85 -40.99
N ILE A 398 3.05 2.66 -40.65
CA ILE A 398 1.77 2.44 -39.95
C ILE A 398 2.06 2.00 -38.51
N PHE A 399 1.45 2.68 -37.55
CA PHE A 399 1.31 2.17 -36.19
C PHE A 399 -0.10 1.65 -35.99
N GLU A 400 -0.24 0.45 -35.41
CA GLU A 400 -1.51 -0.20 -35.13
C GLU A 400 -1.60 -0.59 -33.65
N GLY A 401 -2.69 -0.25 -32.98
CA GLY A 401 -2.86 -0.60 -31.58
C GLY A 401 -3.76 0.35 -30.79
N ASP A 402 -3.38 0.61 -29.54
CA ASP A 402 -4.14 1.44 -28.59
C ASP A 402 -4.32 2.87 -29.11
N VAL A 403 -5.58 3.26 -29.35
CA VAL A 403 -5.96 4.58 -29.86
C VAL A 403 -5.39 5.73 -29.03
N ARG A 404 -5.23 5.56 -27.73
CA ARG A 404 -4.69 6.59 -26.83
C ARG A 404 -3.21 6.85 -27.13
N ALA A 405 -2.44 5.76 -27.26
CA ALA A 405 -1.01 5.86 -27.62
C ALA A 405 -0.82 6.35 -29.05
N LEU A 406 -1.68 5.89 -29.99
CA LEU A 406 -1.63 6.32 -31.38
C LEU A 406 -1.83 7.83 -31.54
N LYS A 407 -2.77 8.44 -30.81
CA LYS A 407 -2.97 9.91 -30.81
C LYS A 407 -1.70 10.65 -30.39
N ASP A 408 -1.02 10.20 -29.37
CA ASP A 408 0.21 10.84 -28.90
C ASP A 408 1.39 10.57 -29.84
N ILE A 409 1.45 9.40 -30.48
CA ILE A 409 2.43 9.11 -31.54
C ILE A 409 2.19 10.02 -32.76
N GLU A 410 0.93 10.29 -33.14
CA GLU A 410 0.58 11.22 -34.20
C GLU A 410 1.05 12.66 -33.86
N ILE A 411 0.81 13.13 -32.63
CA ILE A 411 1.32 14.42 -32.14
C ILE A 411 2.85 14.43 -32.19
N LEU A 412 3.50 13.37 -31.74
CA LEU A 412 4.96 13.26 -31.74
C LEU A 412 5.52 13.30 -33.17
N ALA A 413 4.89 12.59 -34.11
CA ALA A 413 5.27 12.57 -35.52
C ALA A 413 5.10 13.95 -36.17
N SER A 414 4.04 14.71 -35.81
CA SER A 414 3.81 16.07 -36.33
C SER A 414 4.92 17.08 -36.01
N VAL A 415 5.69 16.81 -34.92
CA VAL A 415 6.86 17.59 -34.53
C VAL A 415 8.17 16.84 -34.82
N ASN A 416 8.19 16.05 -35.89
CA ASN A 416 9.35 15.26 -36.30
C ASN A 416 10.01 14.47 -35.18
N TYR A 417 9.20 13.83 -34.35
CA TYR A 417 9.63 13.02 -33.17
C TYR A 417 10.53 13.77 -32.19
N GLY A 418 10.26 15.05 -32.00
CA GLY A 418 11.02 15.92 -31.08
C GLY A 418 12.40 16.31 -31.58
N GLU A 419 12.58 16.40 -32.91
CA GLU A 419 13.84 16.80 -33.55
C GLU A 419 13.64 17.90 -34.57
N ASP A 420 14.65 18.75 -34.71
CA ASP A 420 14.75 19.73 -35.82
C ASP A 420 15.24 19.04 -37.11
N THR A 421 15.33 19.82 -38.21
CA THR A 421 15.84 19.34 -39.51
C THR A 421 17.29 18.87 -39.47
N MET A 422 18.02 19.19 -38.40
CA MET A 422 19.41 18.79 -38.17
C MET A 422 19.54 17.58 -37.26
N GLY A 423 18.42 17.04 -36.75
CA GLY A 423 18.37 15.92 -35.79
C GLY A 423 18.73 16.35 -34.36
N LYS A 424 18.65 17.65 -34.03
CA LYS A 424 18.79 18.14 -32.67
C LYS A 424 17.46 18.12 -31.98
N GLY A 425 17.46 17.76 -30.67
CA GLY A 425 16.24 17.73 -29.87
C GLY A 425 15.60 19.10 -29.70
N VAL A 426 14.29 19.15 -29.90
CA VAL A 426 13.44 20.31 -29.66
C VAL A 426 12.47 20.09 -28.53
N PRO A 427 11.94 21.14 -27.87
CA PRO A 427 10.90 21.00 -26.86
C PRO A 427 9.69 20.27 -27.41
N LEU A 428 9.17 19.30 -26.63
CA LEU A 428 7.96 18.58 -26.97
C LEU A 428 6.70 19.43 -26.68
N PRO A 429 5.61 19.23 -27.43
CA PRO A 429 4.31 19.83 -27.13
C PRO A 429 3.87 19.57 -25.69
N GLU A 430 3.03 20.47 -25.14
CA GLU A 430 2.54 20.35 -23.76
C GLU A 430 1.77 19.03 -23.53
N ALA A 431 1.02 18.55 -24.52
CA ALA A 431 0.33 17.26 -24.48
C ALA A 431 1.26 16.07 -24.20
N LEU A 432 2.55 16.18 -24.54
CA LEU A 432 3.57 15.15 -24.34
C LEU A 432 4.53 15.46 -23.16
N SER A 433 4.13 16.35 -22.26
CA SER A 433 4.99 16.79 -21.11
C SER A 433 5.40 15.66 -20.17
N TYR A 434 4.64 14.58 -20.13
CA TYR A 434 4.93 13.36 -19.33
C TYR A 434 6.12 12.54 -19.85
N LEU A 435 6.66 12.86 -21.04
CA LEU A 435 7.85 12.20 -21.63
C LEU A 435 9.18 12.80 -21.14
N LYS A 436 9.13 13.92 -20.43
CA LYS A 436 10.31 14.64 -19.91
C LYS A 436 11.05 13.90 -18.82
#